data_4d1f19a4c0cc770deaebe38dc821d32b
#
_entry.id   4d1f19a4c0cc770deaebe38dc821d32b
#
_cell.length_a   1.000
_cell.length_b   1.000
_cell.length_c   1.000
_cell.angle_alpha   90.00
_cell.angle_beta   90.00
_cell.angle_gamma   90.00
#
_symmetry.space_group_name_H-M   'P 1'
#
loop_
_entity.id
_entity.type
_entity.pdbx_description
1 polymer ?
#
loop_
_entity_poly.entity_id
_entity_poly.type
_entity_poly.pdbx_seq_one_letter_code
_entity_poly.pdbx_strand_id
1 'polypeptide(L)'
;FIIISGYDKFEYAQKAIQMGVQDFLLKPVTVESLHKSLRQTSERIDQEVKKDQNLEVLDKKKRNYQNYMRHFAASQFVRKDKDQEGMQKLASEVGYRLDAKRHVVILYRVNHLPGNWKKTDYELYYFTVENVFCELLGEKNCCISYINFQKSLCLLVGICESPYDAEWIRSLLKKTIEVCDPEGDLGTTAVIGGFYT
;
A
#
# COMPACT_ATOMS: atom_id res chain seq x y z
N PHE A 1 28.23 -0.08 -16.16
CA PHE A 1 29.50 0.50 -16.67
C PHE A 1 30.24 -0.56 -17.50
N ILE A 2 30.92 -0.13 -18.59
CA ILE A 2 31.86 -0.93 -19.37
C ILE A 2 33.24 -0.30 -19.13
N ILE A 3 34.23 -1.09 -18.72
CA ILE A 3 35.59 -0.61 -18.53
C ILE A 3 36.42 -0.96 -19.77
N ILE A 4 37.19 0.02 -20.28
CA ILE A 4 38.14 -0.18 -21.35
C ILE A 4 39.52 0.11 -20.82
N SER A 5 40.43 -0.89 -20.82
CA SER A 5 41.76 -0.81 -20.23
C SER A 5 42.86 -1.22 -21.22
N GLY A 6 43.99 -0.57 -21.12
CA GLY A 6 45.24 -1.00 -21.82
C GLY A 6 46.07 -2.00 -21.03
N TYR A 7 45.68 -2.31 -19.80
CA TYR A 7 46.42 -3.22 -18.92
C TYR A 7 45.79 -4.60 -18.90
N ASP A 8 46.52 -5.60 -19.31
CA ASP A 8 46.11 -7.02 -19.31
C ASP A 8 46.49 -7.68 -17.96
N LYS A 9 46.00 -7.11 -16.86
CA LYS A 9 46.17 -7.74 -15.53
C LYS A 9 44.84 -8.36 -15.12
N PHE A 10 44.83 -9.66 -14.92
CA PHE A 10 43.67 -10.43 -14.46
C PHE A 10 43.02 -9.86 -13.19
N GLU A 11 43.85 -9.32 -12.28
CA GLU A 11 43.38 -8.67 -11.03
C GLU A 11 42.43 -7.49 -11.27
N TYR A 12 42.63 -6.71 -12.34
CA TYR A 12 41.76 -5.58 -12.67
C TYR A 12 40.40 -6.03 -13.19
N ALA A 13 40.40 -7.07 -14.02
CA ALA A 13 39.15 -7.68 -14.50
C ALA A 13 38.36 -8.29 -13.35
N GLN A 14 39.03 -8.98 -12.42
CA GLN A 14 38.39 -9.58 -11.26
C GLN A 14 37.82 -8.52 -10.32
N LYS A 15 38.51 -7.42 -10.06
CA LYS A 15 37.99 -6.29 -9.27
C LYS A 15 36.80 -5.61 -9.96
N ALA A 16 36.86 -5.44 -11.27
CA ALA A 16 35.76 -4.86 -12.05
C ALA A 16 34.47 -5.69 -11.92
N ILE A 17 34.59 -7.03 -12.00
CA ILE A 17 33.45 -7.95 -11.80
C ILE A 17 32.87 -7.81 -10.39
N GLN A 18 33.72 -7.76 -9.36
CA GLN A 18 33.30 -7.58 -7.95
C GLN A 18 32.56 -6.23 -7.72
N MET A 19 32.94 -5.20 -8.47
CA MET A 19 32.32 -3.88 -8.43
C MET A 19 31.03 -3.78 -9.28
N GLY A 20 30.57 -4.89 -9.89
CA GLY A 20 29.32 -4.91 -10.67
C GLY A 20 29.45 -4.27 -12.06
N VAL A 21 30.67 -4.20 -12.62
CA VAL A 21 30.89 -3.71 -13.98
C VAL A 21 30.31 -4.71 -14.98
N GLN A 22 29.61 -4.21 -15.98
CA GLN A 22 28.91 -5.01 -16.97
C GLN A 22 29.84 -5.79 -17.89
N ASP A 23 30.94 -5.13 -18.31
CA ASP A 23 31.94 -5.76 -19.15
C ASP A 23 33.30 -5.07 -19.01
N PHE A 24 34.36 -5.78 -19.37
CA PHE A 24 35.75 -5.30 -19.34
C PHE A 24 36.43 -5.59 -20.70
N LEU A 25 36.80 -4.55 -21.41
CA LEU A 25 37.41 -4.62 -22.74
C LEU A 25 38.88 -4.23 -22.70
N LEU A 26 39.75 -5.05 -23.30
CA LEU A 26 41.16 -4.73 -23.46
C LEU A 26 41.42 -3.96 -24.75
N LYS A 27 42.32 -2.97 -24.69
CA LYS A 27 42.84 -2.28 -25.88
C LYS A 27 43.85 -3.15 -26.59
N PRO A 28 43.83 -3.22 -27.94
CA PRO A 28 42.99 -2.46 -28.87
C PRO A 28 41.57 -3.00 -28.94
N VAL A 29 40.57 -2.11 -28.79
CA VAL A 29 39.15 -2.48 -28.86
C VAL A 29 38.72 -2.57 -30.32
N THR A 30 38.21 -3.71 -30.74
CA THR A 30 37.64 -3.88 -32.08
C THR A 30 36.17 -3.41 -32.09
N VAL A 31 35.70 -2.99 -33.27
CA VAL A 31 34.30 -2.62 -33.46
C VAL A 31 33.35 -3.78 -33.03
N GLU A 32 33.73 -5.00 -33.35
CA GLU A 32 32.95 -6.19 -33.03
C GLU A 32 32.85 -6.45 -31.52
N SER A 33 33.98 -6.32 -30.79
CA SER A 33 33.98 -6.53 -29.34
C SER A 33 33.15 -5.44 -28.61
N LEU A 34 33.24 -4.20 -29.09
CA LEU A 34 32.45 -3.09 -28.54
C LEU A 34 30.95 -3.29 -28.82
N HIS A 35 30.58 -3.63 -30.04
CA HIS A 35 29.20 -3.91 -30.41
C HIS A 35 28.60 -5.04 -29.58
N LYS A 36 29.36 -6.14 -29.40
CA LYS A 36 28.91 -7.27 -28.58
C LYS A 36 28.65 -6.85 -27.14
N SER A 37 29.57 -6.11 -26.53
CA SER A 37 29.44 -5.62 -25.17
C SER A 37 28.26 -4.68 -24.97
N LEU A 38 28.08 -3.73 -25.87
CA LEU A 38 26.94 -2.80 -25.87
C LEU A 38 25.61 -3.53 -26.01
N ARG A 39 25.52 -4.50 -26.94
CA ARG A 39 24.30 -5.28 -27.16
C ARG A 39 23.93 -6.10 -25.91
N GLN A 40 24.88 -6.79 -25.32
CA GLN A 40 24.65 -7.56 -24.09
C GLN A 40 24.20 -6.66 -22.93
N THR A 41 24.81 -5.48 -22.80
CA THR A 41 24.44 -4.50 -21.78
C THR A 41 23.00 -3.98 -22.01
N SER A 42 22.63 -3.66 -23.24
CA SER A 42 21.27 -3.22 -23.60
C SER A 42 20.23 -4.31 -23.28
N GLU A 43 20.49 -5.56 -23.67
CA GLU A 43 19.59 -6.69 -23.40
C GLU A 43 19.39 -6.92 -21.89
N ARG A 44 20.43 -6.73 -21.07
CA ARG A 44 20.31 -6.83 -19.59
C ARG A 44 19.47 -5.71 -19.01
N ILE A 45 19.69 -4.47 -19.43
CA ILE A 45 18.89 -3.31 -19.02
C ILE A 45 17.42 -3.52 -19.38
N ASP A 46 17.13 -3.96 -20.60
CA ASP A 46 15.76 -4.25 -21.03
C ASP A 46 15.09 -5.34 -20.20
N GLN A 47 15.85 -6.36 -19.78
CA GLN A 47 15.34 -7.41 -18.89
C GLN A 47 15.06 -6.90 -17.48
N GLU A 48 15.92 -6.05 -16.92
CA GLU A 48 15.73 -5.43 -15.60
C GLU A 48 14.50 -4.52 -15.62
N VAL A 49 14.37 -3.64 -16.60
CA VAL A 49 13.19 -2.77 -16.76
C VAL A 49 11.89 -3.57 -16.89
N LYS A 50 11.90 -4.68 -17.66
CA LYS A 50 10.73 -5.56 -17.78
C LYS A 50 10.37 -6.25 -16.47
N LYS A 51 11.37 -6.66 -15.67
CA LYS A 51 11.13 -7.23 -14.34
C LYS A 51 10.48 -6.24 -13.40
N ASP A 52 10.99 -5.01 -13.35
CA ASP A 52 10.46 -3.95 -12.49
C ASP A 52 9.02 -3.58 -12.89
N GLN A 53 8.74 -3.44 -14.18
CA GLN A 53 7.38 -3.21 -14.67
C GLN A 53 6.42 -4.36 -14.32
N ASN A 54 6.87 -5.62 -14.40
CA ASN A 54 6.07 -6.77 -14.01
C ASN A 54 5.79 -6.79 -12.51
N LEU A 55 6.75 -6.42 -11.67
CA LEU A 55 6.58 -6.31 -10.22
C LEU A 55 5.55 -5.23 -9.87
N GLU A 56 5.63 -4.05 -10.48
CA GLU A 56 4.65 -2.98 -10.29
C GLU A 56 3.22 -3.41 -10.68
N VAL A 57 3.08 -4.12 -11.81
CA VAL A 57 1.78 -4.65 -12.26
C VAL A 57 1.24 -5.70 -11.27
N LEU A 58 2.10 -6.58 -10.76
CA LEU A 58 1.73 -7.58 -9.76
C LEU A 58 1.31 -6.94 -8.44
N ASP A 59 2.05 -5.95 -7.97
CA ASP A 59 1.73 -5.21 -6.75
C ASP A 59 0.43 -4.42 -6.88
N LYS A 60 0.16 -3.84 -8.03
CA LYS A 60 -1.11 -3.18 -8.32
C LYS A 60 -2.28 -4.17 -8.33
N LYS A 61 -2.11 -5.34 -8.95
CA LYS A 61 -3.12 -6.41 -8.94
C LYS A 61 -3.37 -6.91 -7.52
N LYS A 62 -2.32 -7.13 -6.74
CA LYS A 62 -2.42 -7.56 -5.33
C LYS A 62 -3.19 -6.54 -4.49
N ARG A 63 -2.85 -5.26 -4.59
CA ARG A 63 -3.57 -4.17 -3.89
C ARG A 63 -5.05 -4.11 -4.30
N ASN A 64 -5.35 -4.21 -5.58
CA ASN A 64 -6.73 -4.21 -6.06
C ASN A 64 -7.52 -5.42 -5.52
N TYR A 65 -6.90 -6.61 -5.49
CA TYR A 65 -7.52 -7.80 -4.91
C TYR A 65 -7.76 -7.64 -3.40
N GLN A 66 -6.78 -7.14 -2.66
CA GLN A 66 -6.93 -6.89 -1.22
C GLN A 66 -8.06 -5.88 -0.93
N ASN A 67 -8.13 -4.79 -1.69
CA ASN A 67 -9.20 -3.81 -1.55
C ASN A 67 -10.58 -4.42 -1.87
N TYR A 68 -10.67 -5.23 -2.91
CA TYR A 68 -11.89 -5.96 -3.24
C TYR A 68 -12.30 -6.91 -2.11
N MET A 69 -11.35 -7.69 -1.56
CA MET A 69 -11.61 -8.62 -0.45
C MET A 69 -12.05 -7.90 0.82
N ARG A 70 -11.43 -6.76 1.16
CA ARG A 70 -11.84 -5.92 2.30
C ARG A 70 -13.27 -5.38 2.12
N HIS A 71 -13.57 -4.84 0.94
CA HIS A 71 -14.93 -4.37 0.61
C HIS A 71 -15.95 -5.51 0.71
N PHE A 72 -15.63 -6.66 0.13
CA PHE A 72 -16.49 -7.84 0.19
C PHE A 72 -16.70 -8.30 1.63
N ALA A 73 -15.62 -8.46 2.41
CA ALA A 73 -15.68 -8.85 3.81
C ALA A 73 -16.54 -7.89 4.65
N ALA A 74 -16.30 -6.58 4.54
CA ALA A 74 -17.08 -5.58 5.26
C ALA A 74 -18.57 -5.64 4.90
N SER A 75 -18.90 -5.85 3.62
CA SER A 75 -20.29 -6.00 3.19
C SER A 75 -20.98 -7.24 3.74
N GLN A 76 -20.23 -8.34 3.89
CA GLN A 76 -20.75 -9.60 4.46
C GLN A 76 -20.94 -9.51 5.98
N PHE A 77 -20.00 -8.85 6.69
CA PHE A 77 -20.11 -8.65 8.14
C PHE A 77 -21.34 -7.84 8.54
N VAL A 78 -21.77 -6.91 7.68
CA VAL A 78 -22.98 -6.11 7.92
C VAL A 78 -24.26 -6.92 7.69
N ARG A 79 -24.27 -7.91 6.79
CA ARG A 79 -25.50 -8.61 6.36
C ARG A 79 -25.98 -9.74 7.25
N LYS A 80 -25.19 -10.24 8.18
CA LYS A 80 -25.52 -11.37 9.09
C LYS A 80 -26.02 -12.67 8.42
N ASP A 81 -25.86 -12.82 7.11
CA ASP A 81 -26.49 -13.88 6.31
C ASP A 81 -25.62 -15.11 6.07
N LYS A 82 -24.47 -15.22 6.72
CA LYS A 82 -23.52 -16.32 6.49
C LYS A 82 -23.33 -17.22 7.70
N ASP A 83 -22.94 -18.47 7.39
CA ASP A 83 -22.46 -19.42 8.37
C ASP A 83 -21.21 -18.89 9.10
N GLN A 84 -21.08 -19.27 10.35
CA GLN A 84 -20.05 -18.77 11.25
C GLN A 84 -18.63 -19.12 10.77
N GLU A 85 -18.46 -20.28 10.13
CA GLU A 85 -17.18 -20.75 9.61
C GLU A 85 -16.70 -19.93 8.40
N GLY A 86 -17.59 -19.65 7.46
CA GLY A 86 -17.29 -18.79 6.30
C GLY A 86 -16.93 -17.36 6.70
N MET A 87 -17.56 -16.84 7.77
CA MET A 87 -17.24 -15.51 8.30
C MET A 87 -15.86 -15.47 8.97
N GLN A 88 -15.49 -16.50 9.75
CA GLN A 88 -14.17 -16.59 10.37
C GLN A 88 -13.05 -16.69 9.35
N LYS A 89 -13.23 -17.50 8.31
CA LYS A 89 -12.26 -17.62 7.22
C LYS A 89 -12.05 -16.29 6.53
N LEU A 90 -13.16 -15.62 6.17
CA LEU A 90 -13.09 -14.32 5.50
C LEU A 90 -12.43 -13.25 6.38
N ALA A 91 -12.72 -13.23 7.68
CA ALA A 91 -12.11 -12.32 8.63
C ALA A 91 -10.60 -12.52 8.73
N SER A 92 -10.15 -13.78 8.79
CA SER A 92 -8.72 -14.10 8.83
C SER A 92 -7.97 -13.67 7.54
N GLU A 93 -8.59 -13.81 6.37
CA GLU A 93 -8.01 -13.40 5.09
C GLU A 93 -7.79 -11.88 4.99
N VAL A 94 -8.66 -11.09 5.62
CA VAL A 94 -8.56 -9.62 5.60
C VAL A 94 -7.91 -9.03 6.85
N GLY A 95 -7.50 -9.88 7.81
CA GLY A 95 -6.87 -9.45 9.07
C GLY A 95 -7.84 -8.80 10.05
N TYR A 96 -9.13 -9.18 10.02
CA TYR A 96 -10.16 -8.65 10.92
C TYR A 96 -10.51 -9.63 12.04
N ARG A 97 -10.78 -9.13 13.24
CA ARG A 97 -11.13 -9.91 14.41
C ARG A 97 -12.62 -9.85 14.69
N LEU A 98 -13.33 -10.95 14.43
CA LEU A 98 -14.76 -11.08 14.73
C LEU A 98 -15.03 -11.25 16.21
N ASP A 99 -14.04 -11.68 17.00
CA ASP A 99 -14.10 -11.83 18.45
C ASP A 99 -13.93 -10.52 19.23
N ALA A 100 -13.84 -9.39 18.52
CA ALA A 100 -13.76 -8.08 19.13
C ALA A 100 -15.02 -7.81 19.99
N LYS A 101 -14.84 -7.15 21.13
CA LYS A 101 -15.93 -6.85 22.07
C LYS A 101 -16.95 -5.84 21.51
N ARG A 102 -16.51 -5.00 20.60
CA ARG A 102 -17.37 -4.07 19.85
C ARG A 102 -16.88 -3.90 18.44
N HIS A 103 -17.83 -3.74 17.54
CA HIS A 103 -17.58 -3.41 16.14
C HIS A 103 -18.18 -2.02 15.82
N VAL A 104 -17.38 -1.18 15.21
CA VAL A 104 -17.76 0.20 14.86
C VAL A 104 -17.50 0.42 13.37
N VAL A 105 -18.46 0.99 12.68
CA VAL A 105 -18.28 1.50 11.32
C VAL A 105 -18.09 2.99 11.36
N ILE A 106 -17.07 3.47 10.69
CA ILE A 106 -16.82 4.88 10.50
C ILE A 106 -16.88 5.17 9.01
N LEU A 107 -17.71 6.13 8.64
CA LEU A 107 -17.77 6.67 7.30
C LEU A 107 -17.09 8.04 7.31
N TYR A 108 -15.94 8.11 6.65
CA TYR A 108 -15.15 9.34 6.54
C TYR A 108 -15.24 9.90 5.12
N ARG A 109 -15.57 11.16 4.99
CA ARG A 109 -15.75 11.84 3.71
C ARG A 109 -15.06 13.19 3.69
N VAL A 110 -14.41 13.47 2.58
CA VAL A 110 -13.91 14.79 2.23
C VAL A 110 -14.98 15.54 1.46
N ASN A 111 -15.35 16.75 1.92
CA ASN A 111 -16.43 17.53 1.33
C ASN A 111 -15.91 18.59 0.34
N HIS A 112 -14.76 19.19 0.65
CA HIS A 112 -14.15 20.19 -0.19
C HIS A 112 -12.83 19.68 -0.73
N LEU A 113 -12.72 19.66 -2.04
CA LEU A 113 -11.55 19.16 -2.73
C LEU A 113 -10.93 20.31 -3.52
N PRO A 114 -9.62 20.46 -3.44
CA PRO A 114 -8.91 21.31 -4.35
C PRO A 114 -9.25 20.94 -5.79
N GLY A 115 -9.61 21.91 -6.63
CA GLY A 115 -10.11 21.66 -8.00
C GLY A 115 -9.12 20.97 -8.93
N ASN A 116 -7.86 20.84 -8.50
CA ASN A 116 -6.78 20.16 -9.21
C ASN A 116 -6.57 18.69 -8.78
N TRP A 117 -7.32 18.19 -7.81
CA TRP A 117 -7.17 16.80 -7.34
C TRP A 117 -7.64 15.79 -8.38
N LYS A 118 -6.79 14.78 -8.62
CA LYS A 118 -7.05 13.61 -9.45
C LYS A 118 -7.57 12.47 -8.59
N LYS A 119 -8.03 11.39 -9.22
CA LYS A 119 -8.46 10.18 -8.52
C LYS A 119 -7.37 9.59 -7.62
N THR A 120 -6.13 9.65 -8.06
CA THR A 120 -4.95 9.17 -7.31
C THR A 120 -4.72 9.95 -6.02
N ASP A 121 -5.06 11.24 -5.99
CA ASP A 121 -4.83 12.11 -4.84
C ASP A 121 -5.79 11.76 -3.70
N TYR A 122 -7.04 11.39 -4.03
CA TYR A 122 -8.00 10.85 -3.06
C TYR A 122 -7.53 9.53 -2.46
N GLU A 123 -7.07 8.61 -3.31
CA GLU A 123 -6.62 7.30 -2.86
C GLU A 123 -5.41 7.45 -1.91
N LEU A 124 -4.49 8.36 -2.22
CA LEU A 124 -3.34 8.67 -1.37
C LEU A 124 -3.76 9.33 -0.07
N TYR A 125 -4.68 10.29 -0.11
CA TYR A 125 -5.18 10.96 1.09
C TYR A 125 -5.89 9.97 2.02
N TYR A 126 -6.80 9.14 1.50
CA TYR A 126 -7.47 8.13 2.31
C TYR A 126 -6.53 7.06 2.86
N PHE A 127 -5.50 6.70 2.12
CA PHE A 127 -4.43 5.85 2.62
C PHE A 127 -3.69 6.49 3.82
N THR A 128 -3.43 7.80 3.75
CA THR A 128 -2.82 8.54 4.86
C THR A 128 -3.75 8.56 6.07
N VAL A 129 -5.03 8.85 5.88
CA VAL A 129 -6.04 8.84 6.96
C VAL A 129 -6.14 7.45 7.60
N GLU A 130 -6.17 6.38 6.81
CA GLU A 130 -6.17 5.01 7.31
C GLU A 130 -4.95 4.71 8.17
N ASN A 131 -3.74 5.03 7.68
CA ASN A 131 -2.51 4.76 8.41
C ASN A 131 -2.45 5.51 9.74
N VAL A 132 -2.74 6.81 9.75
CA VAL A 132 -2.76 7.61 10.97
C VAL A 132 -3.82 7.09 11.95
N PHE A 133 -5.01 6.77 11.46
CA PHE A 133 -6.07 6.22 12.31
C PHE A 133 -5.69 4.87 12.91
N CYS A 134 -5.13 3.95 12.12
CA CYS A 134 -4.71 2.63 12.58
C CYS A 134 -3.56 2.72 13.59
N GLU A 135 -2.61 3.64 13.42
CA GLU A 135 -1.54 3.89 14.37
C GLU A 135 -2.09 4.38 15.73
N LEU A 136 -3.01 5.34 15.70
CA LEU A 136 -3.67 5.85 16.91
C LEU A 136 -4.59 4.82 17.58
N LEU A 137 -5.19 3.92 16.79
CA LEU A 137 -6.06 2.85 17.27
C LEU A 137 -5.28 1.81 18.09
N GLY A 138 -4.01 1.58 17.76
CA GLY A 138 -3.10 0.65 18.42
C GLY A 138 -3.27 -0.82 17.99
N GLU A 139 -2.22 -1.60 18.15
CA GLU A 139 -2.09 -2.98 17.65
C GLU A 139 -3.08 -3.98 18.27
N LYS A 140 -3.63 -3.68 19.44
CA LYS A 140 -4.57 -4.57 20.14
C LYS A 140 -5.97 -4.58 19.54
N ASN A 141 -6.28 -3.57 18.74
CA ASN A 141 -7.52 -3.45 18.02
C ASN A 141 -7.29 -3.80 16.53
N CYS A 142 -8.35 -3.92 15.76
CA CYS A 142 -8.22 -4.21 14.32
C CYS A 142 -9.08 -3.25 13.51
N CYS A 143 -8.61 -2.97 12.30
CA CYS A 143 -9.31 -2.14 11.35
C CYS A 143 -9.16 -2.70 9.94
N ILE A 144 -10.24 -2.72 9.19
CA ILE A 144 -10.20 -2.87 7.74
C ILE A 144 -10.85 -1.67 7.09
N SER A 145 -10.28 -1.21 6.01
CA SER A 145 -10.77 -0.05 5.27
C SER A 145 -11.13 -0.42 3.83
N TYR A 146 -12.04 0.34 3.27
CA TYR A 146 -12.32 0.34 1.83
C TYR A 146 -12.95 1.66 1.41
N ILE A 147 -12.83 1.99 0.14
CA ILE A 147 -13.50 3.17 -0.44
C ILE A 147 -14.80 2.71 -1.08
N ASN A 148 -15.93 3.29 -0.65
CA ASN A 148 -17.24 2.95 -1.18
C ASN A 148 -17.53 3.65 -2.53
N PHE A 149 -18.67 3.32 -3.14
CA PHE A 149 -19.10 3.90 -4.42
C PHE A 149 -19.31 5.43 -4.38
N GLN A 150 -19.57 5.98 -3.19
CA GLN A 150 -19.73 7.42 -2.97
C GLN A 150 -18.40 8.13 -2.71
N LYS A 151 -17.27 7.46 -2.96
CA LYS A 151 -15.92 7.97 -2.70
C LYS A 151 -15.68 8.38 -1.25
N SER A 152 -16.28 7.67 -0.31
CA SER A 152 -16.05 7.83 1.13
C SER A 152 -15.20 6.68 1.63
N LEU A 153 -14.27 6.96 2.55
CA LEU A 153 -13.50 5.94 3.25
C LEU A 153 -14.39 5.31 4.31
N CYS A 154 -14.58 4.01 4.23
CA CYS A 154 -15.27 3.23 5.25
C CYS A 154 -14.23 2.49 6.08
N LEU A 155 -14.24 2.70 7.39
CA LEU A 155 -13.41 1.98 8.36
C LEU A 155 -14.31 1.06 9.17
N LEU A 156 -14.03 -0.23 9.14
CA LEU A 156 -14.65 -1.21 10.04
C LEU A 156 -13.64 -1.53 11.15
N VAL A 157 -13.96 -1.13 12.37
CA VAL A 157 -13.07 -1.17 13.52
C VAL A 157 -13.57 -2.23 14.50
N GLY A 158 -12.71 -3.17 14.87
CA GLY A 158 -12.94 -4.13 15.94
C GLY A 158 -12.18 -3.70 17.21
N ILE A 159 -12.91 -3.38 18.26
CA ILE A 159 -12.35 -2.92 19.53
C ILE A 159 -12.26 -4.10 20.47
N CYS A 160 -11.05 -4.50 20.82
CA CYS A 160 -10.77 -5.66 21.66
C CYS A 160 -10.51 -5.27 23.12
N GLU A 161 -9.96 -4.06 23.35
CA GLU A 161 -9.63 -3.55 24.69
C GLU A 161 -10.28 -2.19 24.95
N SER A 162 -10.51 -1.91 26.26
CA SER A 162 -11.01 -0.61 26.75
C SER A 162 -10.06 0.55 26.39
N PRO A 163 -10.56 1.77 26.17
CA PRO A 163 -11.96 2.18 26.32
C PRO A 163 -12.83 1.79 25.12
N TYR A 164 -14.14 1.49 25.38
CA TYR A 164 -15.09 1.06 24.34
C TYR A 164 -16.09 2.16 23.96
N ASP A 165 -15.91 3.38 24.43
CA ASP A 165 -16.92 4.42 24.27
C ASP A 165 -16.80 5.16 22.93
N ALA A 166 -17.89 5.79 22.56
CA ALA A 166 -17.94 6.57 21.32
C ALA A 166 -17.08 7.85 21.43
N GLU A 167 -16.82 8.34 22.64
CA GLU A 167 -16.00 9.54 22.84
C GLU A 167 -14.53 9.29 22.55
N TRP A 168 -14.03 8.12 22.95
CA TRP A 168 -12.68 7.70 22.59
C TRP A 168 -12.50 7.61 21.06
N ILE A 169 -13.44 6.97 20.33
CA ILE A 169 -13.40 6.90 18.86
C ILE A 169 -13.47 8.32 18.25
N ARG A 170 -14.33 9.20 18.78
CA ARG A 170 -14.37 10.61 18.33
C ARG A 170 -13.05 11.33 18.56
N SER A 171 -12.42 11.10 19.70
CA SER A 171 -11.09 11.67 20.00
C SER A 171 -10.03 11.17 19.03
N LEU A 172 -10.02 9.87 18.69
CA LEU A 172 -9.10 9.31 17.68
C LEU A 172 -9.33 9.96 16.31
N LEU A 173 -10.59 10.03 15.87
CA LEU A 173 -10.94 10.67 14.61
C LEU A 173 -10.54 12.14 14.57
N LYS A 174 -10.77 12.87 15.65
CA LYS A 174 -10.38 14.29 15.74
C LYS A 174 -8.87 14.44 15.57
N LYS A 175 -8.07 13.64 16.28
CA LYS A 175 -6.61 13.63 16.14
C LYS A 175 -6.17 13.24 14.73
N THR A 176 -6.83 12.25 14.13
CA THR A 176 -6.54 11.84 12.74
C THR A 176 -6.78 13.01 11.77
N ILE A 177 -7.89 13.72 11.92
CA ILE A 177 -8.22 14.89 11.09
C ILE A 177 -7.18 16.01 11.30
N GLU A 178 -6.84 16.33 12.54
CA GLU A 178 -5.84 17.35 12.88
C GLU A 178 -4.47 17.06 12.24
N VAL A 179 -4.10 15.79 12.11
CA VAL A 179 -2.84 15.38 11.46
C VAL A 179 -2.94 15.42 9.94
N CYS A 180 -4.07 14.96 9.37
CA CYS A 180 -4.22 14.80 7.92
C CYS A 180 -4.70 16.07 7.21
N ASP A 181 -5.38 16.99 7.94
CA ASP A 181 -5.93 18.24 7.43
C ASP A 181 -5.77 19.34 8.49
N PRO A 182 -4.52 19.73 8.81
CA PRO A 182 -4.24 20.67 9.90
C PRO A 182 -4.81 22.08 9.69
N GLU A 183 -5.00 22.47 8.44
CA GLU A 183 -5.56 23.78 8.06
C GLU A 183 -7.09 23.74 7.95
N GLY A 184 -7.69 22.54 7.90
CA GLY A 184 -9.14 22.36 7.80
C GLY A 184 -9.73 22.67 6.41
N ASP A 185 -8.88 22.73 5.40
CA ASP A 185 -9.27 23.14 4.04
C ASP A 185 -10.15 22.13 3.31
N LEU A 186 -10.05 20.86 3.68
CA LEU A 186 -10.76 19.76 3.02
C LEU A 186 -12.21 19.60 3.51
N GLY A 187 -12.55 20.19 4.64
CA GLY A 187 -13.90 20.14 5.21
C GLY A 187 -14.40 18.69 5.37
N THR A 188 -13.78 17.96 6.27
CA THR A 188 -14.04 16.54 6.46
C THR A 188 -15.29 16.26 7.30
N THR A 189 -16.01 15.20 7.01
CA THR A 189 -17.13 14.69 7.79
C THR A 189 -16.92 13.22 8.14
N ALA A 190 -17.07 12.88 9.42
CA ALA A 190 -17.03 11.50 9.88
C ALA A 190 -18.34 11.14 10.59
N VAL A 191 -18.97 10.04 10.16
CA VAL A 191 -20.16 9.47 10.78
C VAL A 191 -19.80 8.16 11.44
N ILE A 192 -20.13 8.01 12.71
CA ILE A 192 -19.88 6.80 13.51
C ILE A 192 -21.18 6.04 13.67
N GLY A 193 -21.20 4.79 13.18
CA GLY A 193 -22.27 3.83 13.44
C GLY A 193 -21.73 2.66 14.28
N GLY A 194 -22.52 2.12 15.20
CA GLY A 194 -22.14 0.97 16.01
C GLY A 194 -22.87 -0.30 15.59
N PHE A 195 -22.17 -1.44 15.56
CA PHE A 195 -22.76 -2.76 15.57
C PHE A 195 -22.61 -3.35 16.97
N TYR A 196 -23.64 -3.99 17.44
CA TYR A 196 -23.56 -4.80 18.65
C TYR A 196 -23.41 -6.27 18.22
N THR A 197 -22.44 -6.97 18.79
CA THR A 197 -22.30 -8.42 18.69
C THR A 197 -23.35 -9.14 19.52
#